data_0600a78202ca32ef1ccb59529866b098
#
_entry.id   0600a78202ca32ef1ccb59529866b098
#
_cell.length_a   1.000
_cell.length_b   1.000
_cell.length_c   1.000
_cell.angle_alpha   90.00
_cell.angle_beta   90.00
_cell.angle_gamma   90.00
#
_symmetry.space_group_name_H-M   'P 1'
#
loop_
_entity.id
_entity.type
_entity.pdbx_description
1 polymer ?
#
loop_
_entity_poly.entity_id
_entity_poly.type
_entity_poly.pdbx_seq_one_letter_code
_entity_poly.pdbx_strand_id
1 'polypeptide(L)'
;ASPAAPPPGPPVLTKPGLVYISNATENGAVYTKAELTALYAFCRENGLLLFVDGARLGAALTSKANDLTLPEFAHLCDAFYIGGTKNGAMFGEALVITRPELTDGFFRMKKRMGAVMEKGWIQGVMFQALFTDDSTSTWPATPTKWPPASRTG
;
A
#
# COMPACT_ATOMS: atom_id res chain seq x y z
N ALA A 1 -21.56 7.88 20.51
CA ALA A 1 -20.73 7.53 21.67
C ALA A 1 -19.46 6.87 21.15
N SER A 2 -18.29 7.52 21.34
CA SER A 2 -17.00 6.89 21.04
C SER A 2 -16.88 5.57 21.82
N PRO A 3 -16.37 4.50 21.20
CA PRO A 3 -16.06 3.29 21.95
C PRO A 3 -15.02 3.62 23.02
N ALA A 4 -15.27 3.21 24.24
CA ALA A 4 -14.32 3.38 25.33
C ALA A 4 -12.99 2.70 24.99
N ALA A 5 -11.87 3.36 25.32
CA ALA A 5 -10.56 2.76 25.18
C ALA A 5 -10.53 1.40 25.91
N PRO A 6 -9.94 0.36 25.33
CA PRO A 6 -9.85 -0.93 26.00
C PRO A 6 -9.04 -0.77 27.32
N PRO A 7 -9.42 -1.51 28.38
CA PRO A 7 -8.70 -1.45 29.64
C PRO A 7 -7.21 -1.81 29.42
N PRO A 8 -6.30 -1.21 30.20
CA PRO A 8 -4.89 -1.57 30.10
C PRO A 8 -4.74 -3.07 30.36
N GLY A 9 -4.23 -3.78 29.38
CA GLY A 9 -3.92 -5.20 29.51
C GLY A 9 -2.82 -5.46 30.55
N PRO A 10 -2.59 -6.70 30.94
CA PRO A 10 -1.53 -7.04 31.88
C PRO A 10 -0.18 -6.54 31.34
N PRO A 11 0.77 -6.17 32.23
CA PRO A 11 2.01 -5.45 31.88
C PRO A 11 2.97 -6.20 30.93
N VAL A 12 2.65 -7.43 30.56
CA VAL A 12 3.39 -8.26 29.60
C VAL A 12 2.91 -8.14 28.15
N LEU A 13 1.81 -7.44 27.86
CA LEU A 13 1.32 -7.29 26.51
C LEU A 13 1.92 -6.04 25.85
N THR A 14 2.52 -6.24 24.68
CA THR A 14 3.01 -5.14 23.83
C THR A 14 1.80 -4.28 23.38
N LYS A 15 1.92 -2.96 23.53
CA LYS A 15 0.90 -2.07 23.00
C LYS A 15 0.89 -2.17 21.49
N PRO A 16 -0.31 -2.27 20.84
CA PRO A 16 -0.40 -2.11 19.40
C PRO A 16 0.18 -0.75 18.98
N GLY A 17 0.99 -0.73 17.95
CA GLY A 17 1.56 0.51 17.39
C GLY A 17 1.07 0.79 15.97
N LEU A 18 0.47 -0.22 15.33
CA LEU A 18 0.16 -0.20 13.91
C LEU A 18 -1.13 -0.98 13.65
N VAL A 19 -1.95 -0.46 12.75
CA VAL A 19 -3.02 -1.18 12.05
C VAL A 19 -2.52 -1.49 10.64
N TYR A 20 -2.62 -2.75 10.24
CA TYR A 20 -2.26 -3.23 8.91
C TYR A 20 -3.50 -3.73 8.19
N ILE A 21 -3.73 -3.21 6.98
CA ILE A 21 -4.83 -3.66 6.11
C ILE A 21 -4.31 -3.89 4.69
N SER A 22 -5.04 -4.66 3.89
CA SER A 22 -4.77 -4.82 2.46
C SER A 22 -5.85 -4.12 1.63
N ASN A 23 -5.46 -3.36 0.60
CA ASN A 23 -6.37 -2.75 -0.39
C ASN A 23 -5.85 -2.96 -1.83
N ALA A 24 -6.56 -3.70 -2.74
CA ALA A 24 -7.72 -4.52 -2.41
C ALA A 24 -7.34 -5.74 -1.56
N THR A 25 -8.34 -6.26 -0.82
CA THR A 25 -8.18 -7.48 -0.03
C THR A 25 -7.96 -8.70 -0.95
N GLU A 26 -7.55 -9.83 -0.35
CA GLU A 26 -7.42 -11.12 -1.08
C GLU A 26 -8.73 -11.55 -1.75
N ASN A 27 -9.87 -11.21 -1.14
CA ASN A 27 -11.21 -11.53 -1.67
C ASN A 27 -11.73 -10.48 -2.67
N GLY A 28 -10.92 -9.47 -3.01
CA GLY A 28 -11.26 -8.42 -3.96
C GLY A 28 -12.10 -7.27 -3.42
N ALA A 29 -12.31 -7.19 -2.10
CA ALA A 29 -12.97 -6.04 -1.50
C ALA A 29 -12.07 -4.79 -1.56
N VAL A 30 -12.69 -3.65 -1.86
CA VAL A 30 -12.04 -2.33 -1.93
C VAL A 30 -12.62 -1.46 -0.84
N TYR A 31 -11.76 -0.81 -0.06
CA TYR A 31 -12.21 0.15 0.94
C TYR A 31 -12.67 1.44 0.27
N THR A 32 -13.84 1.91 0.66
CA THR A 32 -14.38 3.21 0.27
C THR A 32 -13.66 4.36 0.99
N LYS A 33 -13.79 5.57 0.47
CA LYS A 33 -13.27 6.79 1.12
C LYS A 33 -13.80 6.95 2.54
N ALA A 34 -15.09 6.66 2.75
CA ALA A 34 -15.73 6.77 4.06
C ALA A 34 -15.12 5.77 5.07
N GLU A 35 -14.91 4.51 4.66
CA GLU A 35 -14.32 3.48 5.50
C GLU A 35 -12.87 3.79 5.86
N LEU A 36 -12.04 4.20 4.88
CA LEU A 36 -10.64 4.58 5.14
C LEU A 36 -10.54 5.82 6.02
N THR A 37 -11.41 6.82 5.81
CA THR A 37 -11.46 8.02 6.65
C THR A 37 -11.78 7.65 8.09
N ALA A 38 -12.78 6.82 8.32
CA ALA A 38 -13.15 6.38 9.67
C ALA A 38 -12.04 5.56 10.33
N LEU A 39 -11.41 4.65 9.59
CA LEU A 39 -10.31 3.84 10.09
C LEU A 39 -9.08 4.69 10.43
N TYR A 40 -8.73 5.63 9.55
CA TYR A 40 -7.60 6.52 9.77
C TYR A 40 -7.83 7.45 10.98
N ALA A 41 -9.04 8.00 11.13
CA ALA A 41 -9.42 8.79 12.30
C ALA A 41 -9.27 7.96 13.58
N PHE A 42 -9.80 6.73 13.60
CA PHE A 42 -9.62 5.81 14.73
C PHE A 42 -8.15 5.58 15.06
N CYS A 43 -7.30 5.33 14.05
CA CYS A 43 -5.87 5.16 14.26
C CYS A 43 -5.25 6.40 14.91
N ARG A 44 -5.58 7.59 14.41
CA ARG A 44 -5.07 8.88 14.95
C ARG A 44 -5.48 9.10 16.40
N GLU A 45 -6.74 8.85 16.73
CA GLU A 45 -7.28 9.02 18.10
C GLU A 45 -6.61 8.07 19.10
N ASN A 46 -6.18 6.88 18.65
CA ASN A 46 -5.56 5.87 19.50
C ASN A 46 -4.02 5.84 19.44
N GLY A 47 -3.39 6.80 18.75
CA GLY A 47 -1.93 6.86 18.61
C GLY A 47 -1.35 5.70 17.80
N LEU A 48 -2.14 5.13 16.88
CA LEU A 48 -1.75 4.05 15.98
C LEU A 48 -1.34 4.60 14.62
N LEU A 49 -0.44 3.90 13.95
CA LEU A 49 -0.15 4.12 12.54
C LEU A 49 -1.09 3.27 11.69
N LEU A 50 -1.43 3.75 10.49
CA LEU A 50 -2.13 2.96 9.49
C LEU A 50 -1.19 2.64 8.32
N PHE A 51 -0.91 1.35 8.14
CA PHE A 51 -0.14 0.85 7.00
C PHE A 51 -1.03 0.06 6.06
N VAL A 52 -0.95 0.36 4.77
CA VAL A 52 -1.76 -0.34 3.75
C VAL A 52 -0.89 -1.18 2.83
N ASP A 53 -1.14 -2.48 2.85
CA ASP A 53 -0.66 -3.41 1.83
C ASP A 53 -1.35 -3.11 0.50
N GLY A 54 -0.58 -2.56 -0.43
CA GLY A 54 -1.05 -2.18 -1.75
C GLY A 54 -0.61 -3.14 -2.85
N ALA A 55 -0.43 -4.43 -2.56
CA ALA A 55 -0.05 -5.42 -3.57
C ALA A 55 -0.99 -5.40 -4.80
N ARG A 56 -2.26 -5.04 -4.59
CA ARG A 56 -3.29 -4.91 -5.63
C ARG A 56 -3.86 -3.48 -5.71
N LEU A 57 -3.13 -2.48 -5.25
CA LEU A 57 -3.63 -1.11 -5.16
C LEU A 57 -4.03 -0.55 -6.54
N GLY A 58 -3.27 -0.86 -7.60
CA GLY A 58 -3.63 -0.46 -8.95
C GLY A 58 -5.01 -0.98 -9.37
N ALA A 59 -5.28 -2.26 -9.12
CA ALA A 59 -6.59 -2.85 -9.39
C ALA A 59 -7.69 -2.25 -8.49
N ALA A 60 -7.37 -1.94 -7.23
CA ALA A 60 -8.31 -1.27 -6.34
C ALA A 60 -8.70 0.11 -6.87
N LEU A 61 -7.73 0.95 -7.22
CA LEU A 61 -7.94 2.33 -7.68
C LEU A 61 -8.68 2.42 -9.03
N THR A 62 -8.56 1.40 -9.89
CA THR A 62 -9.26 1.34 -11.18
C THR A 62 -10.58 0.57 -11.12
N SER A 63 -10.93 0.03 -9.95
CA SER A 63 -12.19 -0.66 -9.73
C SER A 63 -13.39 0.30 -9.79
N LYS A 64 -14.54 -0.19 -10.25
CA LYS A 64 -15.80 0.55 -10.18
C LYS A 64 -16.29 0.80 -8.75
N ALA A 65 -15.79 0.02 -7.78
CA ALA A 65 -16.11 0.18 -6.37
C ALA A 65 -15.25 1.26 -5.68
N ASN A 66 -14.23 1.76 -6.36
CA ASN A 66 -13.34 2.78 -5.83
C ASN A 66 -13.92 4.18 -6.01
N ASP A 67 -13.82 4.98 -4.96
CA ASP A 67 -14.24 6.39 -4.92
C ASP A 67 -13.10 7.34 -4.51
N LEU A 68 -11.83 6.89 -4.66
CA LEU A 68 -10.62 7.61 -4.28
C LEU A 68 -9.65 7.73 -5.45
N THR A 69 -9.01 8.87 -5.55
CA THR A 69 -7.77 9.03 -6.32
C THR A 69 -6.56 8.59 -5.50
N LEU A 70 -5.42 8.30 -6.13
CA LEU A 70 -4.18 7.94 -5.41
C LEU A 70 -3.71 9.04 -4.43
N PRO A 71 -3.74 10.34 -4.77
CA PRO A 71 -3.45 11.40 -3.80
C PRO A 71 -4.40 11.41 -2.60
N GLU A 72 -5.70 11.28 -2.80
CA GLU A 72 -6.67 11.21 -1.70
C GLU A 72 -6.43 10.01 -0.80
N PHE A 73 -6.16 8.84 -1.41
CA PHE A 73 -5.80 7.62 -0.69
C PHE A 73 -4.55 7.83 0.17
N ALA A 74 -3.50 8.47 -0.37
CA ALA A 74 -2.26 8.73 0.34
C ALA A 74 -2.45 9.63 1.58
N HIS A 75 -3.48 10.48 1.61
CA HIS A 75 -3.82 11.28 2.79
C HIS A 75 -4.57 10.51 3.88
N LEU A 76 -5.00 9.29 3.61
CA LEU A 76 -5.77 8.45 4.53
C LEU A 76 -4.97 7.27 5.11
N CYS A 77 -3.64 7.34 5.05
CA CYS A 77 -2.75 6.36 5.69
C CYS A 77 -1.38 6.99 5.99
N ASP A 78 -0.59 6.36 6.86
CA ASP A 78 0.73 6.85 7.26
C ASP A 78 1.84 6.31 6.36
N ALA A 79 1.64 5.11 5.82
CA ALA A 79 2.50 4.52 4.79
C ALA A 79 1.73 3.43 4.04
N PHE A 80 2.13 3.19 2.80
CA PHE A 80 1.61 2.11 1.98
C PHE A 80 2.65 1.70 0.95
N TYR A 81 2.47 0.54 0.35
CA TYR A 81 3.24 0.22 -0.85
C TYR A 81 2.33 -0.02 -2.05
N ILE A 82 2.89 0.23 -3.23
CA ILE A 82 2.29 -0.06 -4.51
C ILE A 82 2.99 -1.29 -5.06
N GLY A 83 2.26 -2.40 -5.11
CA GLY A 83 2.79 -3.64 -5.65
C GLY A 83 3.14 -3.49 -7.13
N GLY A 84 4.36 -3.88 -7.51
CA GLY A 84 4.80 -3.79 -8.90
C GLY A 84 4.35 -4.96 -9.75
N THR A 85 4.56 -6.18 -9.28
CA THR A 85 4.39 -7.41 -10.08
C THR A 85 2.96 -7.67 -10.56
N LYS A 86 1.95 -7.15 -9.85
CA LYS A 86 0.55 -7.25 -10.24
C LYS A 86 0.07 -6.07 -11.09
N ASN A 87 0.91 -5.04 -11.24
CA ASN A 87 0.60 -3.80 -11.92
C ASN A 87 1.52 -3.53 -13.13
N GLY A 88 2.27 -4.54 -13.59
CA GLY A 88 3.06 -4.46 -14.82
C GLY A 88 4.57 -4.34 -14.63
N ALA A 89 5.08 -4.21 -13.41
CA ALA A 89 6.51 -4.31 -13.15
C ALA A 89 6.99 -5.76 -13.14
N MET A 90 8.23 -5.98 -13.49
CA MET A 90 8.82 -7.33 -13.46
C MET A 90 9.01 -7.84 -12.02
N PHE A 91 9.34 -6.95 -11.10
CA PHE A 91 9.56 -7.24 -9.67
C PHE A 91 9.52 -5.95 -8.86
N GLY A 92 9.46 -6.09 -7.54
CA GLY A 92 9.58 -4.98 -6.61
C GLY A 92 8.27 -4.27 -6.30
N GLU A 93 8.37 -3.38 -5.35
CA GLU A 93 7.27 -2.58 -4.83
C GLU A 93 7.77 -1.16 -4.53
N ALA A 94 6.90 -0.17 -4.72
CA ALA A 94 7.18 1.21 -4.36
C ALA A 94 6.59 1.50 -2.98
N LEU A 95 7.43 1.67 -1.97
CA LEU A 95 7.00 2.11 -0.65
C LEU A 95 6.80 3.63 -0.64
N VAL A 96 5.62 4.06 -0.23
CA VAL A 96 5.26 5.46 -0.02
C VAL A 96 5.09 5.70 1.47
N ILE A 97 5.81 6.68 2.01
CA ILE A 97 5.70 7.13 3.39
C ILE A 97 5.13 8.54 3.35
N THR A 98 3.92 8.70 3.87
CA THR A 98 3.20 9.98 3.83
C THR A 98 3.51 10.86 5.04
N ARG A 99 4.06 10.26 6.11
CA ARG A 99 4.49 10.97 7.32
C ARG A 99 6.01 11.15 7.34
N PRO A 100 6.51 12.39 7.25
CA PRO A 100 7.95 12.66 7.25
C PRO A 100 8.69 12.08 8.45
N GLU A 101 8.06 12.03 9.61
CA GLU A 101 8.67 11.52 10.85
C GLU A 101 9.07 10.04 10.76
N LEU A 102 8.41 9.28 9.89
CA LEU A 102 8.73 7.87 9.67
C LEU A 102 9.95 7.66 8.75
N THR A 103 10.47 8.72 8.16
CA THR A 103 11.63 8.63 7.25
C THR A 103 12.96 8.72 7.99
N ASP A 104 12.96 9.19 9.26
CA ASP A 104 14.20 9.28 10.03
C ASP A 104 14.82 7.89 10.25
N GLY A 105 16.10 7.79 9.90
CA GLY A 105 16.84 6.52 9.98
C GLY A 105 16.41 5.44 8.97
N PHE A 106 15.38 5.67 8.15
CA PHE A 106 14.83 4.66 7.22
C PHE A 106 15.88 4.11 6.24
N PHE A 107 16.76 4.98 5.70
CA PHE A 107 17.82 4.53 4.80
C PHE A 107 18.82 3.58 5.51
N ARG A 108 19.18 3.89 6.75
CA ARG A 108 20.06 3.02 7.57
C ARG A 108 19.40 1.68 7.85
N MET A 109 18.09 1.70 8.14
CA MET A 109 17.31 0.48 8.34
C MET A 109 17.27 -0.38 7.07
N LYS A 110 16.98 0.21 5.91
CA LYS A 110 17.03 -0.49 4.62
C LYS A 110 18.39 -1.14 4.37
N LYS A 111 19.46 -0.41 4.61
CA LYS A 111 20.82 -0.95 4.43
C LYS A 111 21.10 -2.11 5.37
N ARG A 112 20.72 -1.97 6.64
CA ARG A 112 20.87 -3.02 7.66
C ARG A 112 20.09 -4.30 7.30
N MET A 113 18.91 -4.15 6.68
CA MET A 113 18.06 -5.27 6.26
C MET A 113 18.43 -5.85 4.88
N GLY A 114 19.53 -5.38 4.26
CA GLY A 114 19.94 -5.83 2.93
C GLY A 114 19.06 -5.32 1.79
N ALA A 115 18.19 -4.35 2.03
CA ALA A 115 17.24 -3.83 1.04
C ALA A 115 17.82 -2.70 0.15
N VAL A 116 19.09 -2.36 0.30
CA VAL A 116 19.79 -1.41 -0.60
C VAL A 116 20.61 -2.22 -1.59
N MET A 117 20.06 -2.39 -2.78
CA MET A 117 20.69 -3.16 -3.85
C MET A 117 21.60 -2.27 -4.71
N GLU A 118 22.71 -2.81 -5.17
CA GLU A 118 23.65 -2.10 -6.06
C GLU A 118 22.98 -1.64 -7.37
N LYS A 119 22.13 -2.48 -7.95
CA LYS A 119 21.36 -2.20 -9.17
C LYS A 119 19.92 -1.78 -8.89
N GLY A 120 19.64 -1.20 -7.72
CA GLY A 120 18.29 -0.79 -7.31
C GLY A 120 17.64 0.26 -8.22
N TRP A 121 18.43 1.00 -9.01
CA TRP A 121 17.92 1.94 -9.99
C TRP A 121 17.05 1.28 -11.07
N ILE A 122 17.21 -0.03 -11.34
CA ILE A 122 16.37 -0.77 -12.29
C ILE A 122 14.93 -0.75 -11.85
N GLN A 123 14.66 -0.93 -10.55
CA GLN A 123 13.31 -0.79 -9.99
C GLN A 123 12.76 0.62 -10.19
N GLY A 124 13.59 1.64 -9.97
CA GLY A 124 13.21 3.03 -10.19
C GLY A 124 12.76 3.29 -11.62
N VAL A 125 13.49 2.77 -12.62
CA VAL A 125 13.13 2.90 -14.05
C VAL A 125 11.81 2.20 -14.36
N MET A 126 11.58 1.00 -13.81
CA MET A 126 10.30 0.29 -13.99
C MET A 126 9.12 1.10 -13.44
N PHE A 127 9.25 1.61 -12.22
CA PHE A 127 8.19 2.44 -11.62
C PHE A 127 8.05 3.78 -12.34
N GLN A 128 9.14 4.41 -12.78
CA GLN A 128 9.07 5.60 -13.62
C GLN A 128 8.25 5.34 -14.88
N ALA A 129 8.49 4.24 -15.59
CA ALA A 129 7.70 3.85 -16.75
C ALA A 129 6.22 3.62 -16.43
N LEU A 130 5.92 3.01 -15.27
CA LEU A 130 4.53 2.78 -14.83
C LEU A 130 3.79 4.08 -14.48
N PHE A 131 4.49 5.14 -14.10
CA PHE A 131 3.89 6.42 -13.71
C PHE A 131 4.01 7.50 -14.81
N THR A 132 4.62 7.19 -15.95
CA THR A 132 4.70 8.12 -17.09
C THR A 132 3.36 8.15 -17.82
N ASP A 133 2.99 9.32 -18.36
CA ASP A 133 1.80 9.54 -19.20
C ASP A 133 0.47 9.15 -18.54
N ASP A 134 0.33 9.41 -17.22
CA ASP A 134 -0.87 9.04 -16.44
C ASP A 134 -1.26 7.55 -16.57
N SER A 135 -0.28 6.69 -16.87
CA SER A 135 -0.52 5.25 -17.06
C SER A 135 -1.16 4.57 -15.84
N THR A 136 -1.15 5.22 -14.67
CA THR A 136 -1.91 4.79 -13.50
C THR A 136 -3.42 4.74 -13.76
N SER A 137 -3.96 5.54 -14.67
CA SER A 137 -5.36 5.48 -15.11
C SER A 137 -5.65 4.28 -15.99
N THR A 138 -4.60 3.67 -16.57
CA THR A 138 -4.68 2.47 -17.42
C THR A 138 -4.24 1.21 -16.69
N TRP A 139 -3.95 1.29 -15.40
CA TRP A 139 -3.69 0.08 -14.61
C TRP A 139 -4.85 -0.89 -14.77
N PRO A 140 -4.57 -2.15 -15.08
CA PRO A 140 -5.63 -3.08 -15.40
C PRO A 140 -6.55 -3.25 -14.19
N ALA A 141 -7.82 -2.88 -14.37
CA ALA A 141 -8.89 -3.15 -13.40
C ALA A 141 -9.13 -4.67 -13.20
N THR A 142 -8.60 -5.46 -14.11
CA THR A 142 -8.57 -6.92 -14.07
C THR A 142 -7.13 -7.38 -14.31
N PRO A 143 -6.70 -8.48 -13.69
CA PRO A 143 -5.44 -9.10 -14.08
C PRO A 143 -5.48 -9.29 -15.59
N THR A 144 -4.56 -8.64 -16.29
CA THR A 144 -4.40 -8.77 -17.72
C THR A 144 -4.50 -10.25 -18.04
N LYS A 145 -5.42 -10.63 -18.92
CA LYS A 145 -5.45 -12.00 -19.40
C LYS A 145 -4.04 -12.29 -19.91
N TRP A 146 -3.30 -13.02 -19.13
CA TRP A 146 -2.01 -13.54 -19.56
C TRP A 146 -2.29 -14.22 -20.92
N PRO A 147 -1.59 -13.85 -22.01
CA PRO A 147 -1.79 -14.52 -23.27
C PRO A 147 -1.70 -16.03 -22.99
N PRO A 148 -2.63 -16.85 -23.51
CA PRO A 148 -2.56 -18.27 -23.28
C PRO A 148 -1.18 -18.74 -23.75
N ALA A 149 -0.46 -19.45 -22.86
CA ALA A 149 0.82 -20.03 -23.21
C ALA A 149 0.63 -20.77 -24.55
N SER A 150 1.32 -20.30 -25.58
CA SER A 150 1.31 -20.98 -26.87
C SER A 150 1.85 -22.39 -26.59
N ARG A 151 0.96 -23.37 -26.57
CA ARG A 151 1.36 -24.78 -26.63
C ARG A 151 1.91 -25.02 -28.03
N THR A 152 3.19 -24.70 -28.21
CA THR A 152 3.94 -25.32 -29.29
C THR A 152 4.28 -26.72 -28.80
N GLY A 153 3.62 -27.71 -29.39
CA GLY A 153 3.91 -29.13 -29.21
C GLY A 153 5.30 -29.48 -29.71
#